data_6b500ec27a0e876c0eec911f5c1b26b3
#
_entry.id   6b500ec27a0e876c0eec911f5c1b26b3
#
_cell.length_a   1.000
_cell.length_b   1.000
_cell.length_c   1.000
_cell.angle_alpha   90.00
_cell.angle_beta   90.00
_cell.angle_gamma   90.00
#
_symmetry.space_group_name_H-M   'P 1'
#
loop_
_entity.id
_entity.type
_entity.pdbx_description
1 polymer ?
#
loop_
_entity_poly.entity_id
_entity_poly.type
_entity_poly.pdbx_seq_one_letter_code
_entity_poly.pdbx_strand_id
1 'polypeptide(L)'
;GVVWRTDLTGKGGHSARRCLITEEGTGQGILIPFMKKLKELGVPVVTGMKVIRLDQNKEGCVIGVTALEDYKFGKEDSGKPVEIKAKDGVILAFGGFSADVGYRTRLDPKLTGNLKTTNQPGATAELMREASRIGANIIQADWIQFLPNTSPDEEGMGMGSHFASVGGSLYGLWINTKTGKRFTDEFGDRKTTTDAIFKVLDAGGKTIS
;
A
#
# COMPACT_ATOMS: atom_id res chain seq x y z
N GLY A 1 5.42 -24.82 3.11
CA GLY A 1 4.62 -23.71 2.71
C GLY A 1 4.27 -22.76 3.84
N VAL A 2 3.23 -22.01 3.64
CA VAL A 2 2.70 -21.08 4.65
C VAL A 2 1.99 -21.87 5.75
N VAL A 3 2.27 -21.54 7.01
CA VAL A 3 1.57 -22.10 8.17
C VAL A 3 0.48 -21.12 8.59
N TRP A 4 -0.76 -21.61 8.64
CA TRP A 4 -1.92 -20.82 8.97
C TRP A 4 -2.43 -21.17 10.37
N ARG A 5 -2.91 -20.16 11.10
CA ARG A 5 -3.64 -20.41 12.34
C ARG A 5 -4.94 -21.15 12.04
N THR A 6 -5.38 -21.92 13.00
CA THR A 6 -6.62 -22.71 12.88
C THR A 6 -7.88 -21.89 13.12
N ASP A 7 -7.76 -20.75 13.83
CA ASP A 7 -8.88 -19.84 14.10
C ASP A 7 -9.04 -18.80 12.99
N LEU A 8 -10.29 -18.53 12.65
CA LEU A 8 -10.64 -17.44 11.73
C LEU A 8 -10.83 -16.14 12.51
N THR A 9 -10.38 -15.05 11.91
CA THR A 9 -10.58 -13.70 12.44
C THR A 9 -11.55 -12.89 11.57
N GLY A 10 -12.20 -11.92 12.17
CA GLY A 10 -12.98 -10.88 11.49
C GLY A 10 -12.21 -9.59 11.37
N LYS A 11 -12.62 -8.75 10.43
CA LYS A 11 -12.18 -7.35 10.28
C LYS A 11 -13.40 -6.45 10.30
N GLY A 12 -13.21 -5.16 10.50
CA GLY A 12 -14.28 -4.18 10.50
C GLY A 12 -15.15 -4.29 9.23
N GLY A 13 -16.46 -4.25 9.40
CA GLY A 13 -17.43 -4.44 8.32
C GLY A 13 -17.69 -5.88 7.87
N HIS A 14 -17.00 -6.87 8.45
CA HIS A 14 -17.26 -8.28 8.12
C HIS A 14 -18.48 -8.83 8.89
N SER A 15 -19.41 -9.42 8.18
CA SER A 15 -20.57 -10.11 8.76
C SER A 15 -20.23 -11.42 9.47
N ALA A 16 -19.04 -12.00 9.19
CA ALA A 16 -18.58 -13.24 9.80
C ALA A 16 -17.03 -13.28 9.81
N ARG A 17 -16.47 -14.05 10.74
CA ARG A 17 -15.03 -14.33 10.77
C ARG A 17 -14.67 -15.22 9.58
N ARG A 18 -13.84 -14.71 8.66
CA ARG A 18 -13.45 -15.40 7.42
C ARG A 18 -12.00 -15.17 6.99
N CYS A 19 -11.24 -14.40 7.79
CA CYS A 19 -9.85 -14.09 7.46
C CYS A 19 -8.93 -15.13 8.09
N LEU A 20 -8.04 -15.69 7.27
CA LEU A 20 -6.91 -16.46 7.74
C LEU A 20 -5.77 -15.54 8.17
N ILE A 21 -5.04 -15.94 9.19
CA ILE A 21 -3.83 -15.28 9.65
C ILE A 21 -2.72 -16.32 9.67
N THR A 22 -1.51 -15.94 9.24
CA THR A 22 -0.33 -16.78 9.40
C THR A 22 -0.01 -16.97 10.88
N GLU A 23 0.67 -18.03 11.25
CA GLU A 23 1.07 -18.29 12.63
C GLU A 23 1.91 -17.13 13.20
N GLU A 24 2.80 -16.55 12.38
CA GLU A 24 3.60 -15.38 12.75
C GLU A 24 2.77 -14.09 12.87
N GLY A 25 1.53 -14.08 12.42
CA GLY A 25 0.62 -12.94 12.50
C GLY A 25 0.91 -11.79 11.53
N THR A 26 1.93 -11.91 10.67
CA THR A 26 2.36 -10.87 9.72
C THR A 26 2.49 -11.40 8.30
N GLY A 27 2.71 -10.48 7.34
CA GLY A 27 3.00 -10.84 5.95
C GLY A 27 4.29 -11.64 5.75
N GLN A 28 5.20 -11.65 6.73
CA GLN A 28 6.43 -12.46 6.67
C GLN A 28 6.11 -13.95 6.61
N GLY A 29 5.06 -14.40 7.30
CA GLY A 29 4.60 -15.79 7.24
C GLY A 29 4.23 -16.27 5.84
N ILE A 30 3.94 -15.36 4.91
CA ILE A 30 3.71 -15.63 3.49
C ILE A 30 5.01 -15.41 2.69
N LEU A 31 5.69 -14.31 2.93
CA LEU A 31 6.83 -13.89 2.13
C LEU A 31 8.02 -14.84 2.25
N ILE A 32 8.34 -15.31 3.47
CA ILE A 32 9.48 -16.20 3.72
C ILE A 32 9.33 -17.53 2.96
N PRO A 33 8.19 -18.26 3.04
CA PRO A 33 7.97 -19.44 2.24
C PRO A 33 8.02 -19.20 0.73
N PHE A 34 7.52 -18.04 0.25
CA PHE A 34 7.59 -17.68 -1.16
C PHE A 34 9.03 -17.47 -1.63
N MET A 35 9.83 -16.74 -0.86
CA MET A 35 11.25 -16.55 -1.16
C MET A 35 12.02 -17.86 -1.21
N LYS A 36 11.73 -18.78 -0.28
CA LYS A 36 12.28 -20.15 -0.31
C LYS A 36 11.90 -20.86 -1.60
N LYS A 37 10.62 -20.78 -2.00
CA LYS A 37 10.13 -21.43 -3.21
C LYS A 37 10.75 -20.85 -4.49
N LEU A 38 10.89 -19.53 -4.58
CA LEU A 38 11.59 -18.89 -5.70
C LEU A 38 13.02 -19.39 -5.84
N LYS A 39 13.75 -19.50 -4.70
CA LYS A 39 15.11 -20.04 -4.69
C LYS A 39 15.16 -21.49 -5.17
N GLU A 40 14.23 -22.35 -4.72
CA GLU A 40 14.12 -23.75 -5.17
C GLU A 40 13.86 -23.87 -6.68
N LEU A 41 13.11 -22.93 -7.23
CA LEU A 41 12.76 -22.88 -8.66
C LEU A 41 13.83 -22.18 -9.50
N GLY A 42 14.92 -21.66 -8.89
CA GLY A 42 15.94 -20.91 -9.59
C GLY A 42 15.48 -19.55 -10.11
N VAL A 43 14.38 -19.00 -9.57
CA VAL A 43 13.89 -17.69 -9.96
C VAL A 43 14.64 -16.60 -9.16
N PRO A 44 15.43 -15.73 -9.81
CA PRO A 44 16.19 -14.72 -9.10
C PRO A 44 15.28 -13.60 -8.60
N VAL A 45 15.56 -13.10 -7.41
CA VAL A 45 15.00 -11.86 -6.87
C VAL A 45 16.13 -10.83 -6.86
N VAL A 46 16.02 -9.83 -7.72
CA VAL A 46 17.04 -8.79 -7.87
C VAL A 46 16.56 -7.53 -7.15
N THR A 47 17.38 -7.05 -6.22
CA THR A 47 17.14 -5.81 -5.48
C THR A 47 18.06 -4.70 -5.96
N GLY A 48 17.81 -3.45 -5.53
CA GLY A 48 18.59 -2.30 -6.02
C GLY A 48 18.29 -1.93 -7.48
N MET A 49 17.16 -2.39 -8.01
CA MET A 49 16.70 -2.13 -9.38
C MET A 49 15.47 -1.23 -9.36
N LYS A 50 15.52 -0.10 -10.05
CA LYS A 50 14.35 0.76 -10.28
C LYS A 50 13.92 0.64 -11.74
N VAL A 51 12.77 0.03 -12.00
CA VAL A 51 12.19 0.01 -13.37
C VAL A 51 11.69 1.42 -13.70
N ILE A 52 12.13 1.93 -14.83
CA ILE A 52 11.84 3.30 -15.30
C ILE A 52 11.08 3.34 -16.62
N ARG A 53 11.07 2.25 -17.38
CA ARG A 53 10.38 2.18 -18.66
C ARG A 53 9.92 0.77 -18.99
N LEU A 54 8.79 0.66 -19.67
CA LEU A 54 8.31 -0.54 -20.34
C LEU A 54 8.71 -0.47 -21.81
N ASP A 55 9.51 -1.42 -22.27
CA ASP A 55 10.04 -1.44 -23.62
C ASP A 55 9.11 -2.18 -24.57
N GLN A 56 8.74 -1.55 -25.68
CA GLN A 56 7.87 -2.10 -26.72
C GLN A 56 8.63 -2.35 -28.02
N ASN A 57 8.20 -3.36 -28.76
CA ASN A 57 8.60 -3.53 -30.16
C ASN A 57 7.79 -2.61 -31.09
N LYS A 58 8.04 -2.69 -32.39
CA LYS A 58 7.35 -1.88 -33.39
C LYS A 58 5.85 -2.16 -33.50
N GLU A 59 5.43 -3.33 -33.08
CA GLU A 59 4.03 -3.78 -33.06
C GLU A 59 3.31 -3.38 -31.76
N GLY A 60 3.99 -2.70 -30.83
CA GLY A 60 3.44 -2.27 -29.54
C GLY A 60 3.42 -3.34 -28.44
N CYS A 61 4.01 -4.51 -28.68
CA CYS A 61 4.10 -5.55 -27.65
C CYS A 61 5.21 -5.21 -26.65
N VAL A 62 4.94 -5.40 -25.37
CA VAL A 62 5.96 -5.22 -24.32
C VAL A 62 6.94 -6.39 -24.36
N ILE A 63 8.20 -6.09 -24.60
CA ILE A 63 9.30 -7.04 -24.79
C ILE A 63 10.35 -7.00 -23.67
N GLY A 64 10.15 -6.14 -22.69
CA GLY A 64 11.09 -6.00 -21.57
C GLY A 64 10.87 -4.72 -20.78
N VAL A 65 11.86 -4.41 -19.98
CA VAL A 65 11.92 -3.18 -19.18
C VAL A 65 13.32 -2.58 -19.25
N THR A 66 13.39 -1.27 -19.15
CA THR A 66 14.61 -0.56 -18.80
C THR A 66 14.57 -0.25 -17.30
N ALA A 67 15.64 -0.60 -16.60
CA ALA A 67 15.77 -0.35 -15.17
C ALA A 67 17.11 0.34 -14.85
N LEU A 68 17.18 0.97 -13.68
CA LEU A 68 18.43 1.48 -13.11
C LEU A 68 18.97 0.42 -12.15
N GLU A 69 20.10 -0.20 -12.50
CA GLU A 69 20.86 -1.09 -11.63
C GLU A 69 21.67 -0.28 -10.63
N ASP A 70 21.86 -0.80 -9.41
CA ASP A 70 22.50 -0.10 -8.28
C ASP A 70 21.77 1.19 -7.86
N TYR A 71 20.47 1.27 -8.13
CA TYR A 71 19.66 2.39 -7.71
C TYR A 71 19.59 2.50 -6.19
N LYS A 72 19.81 3.71 -5.68
CA LYS A 72 19.68 4.05 -4.26
C LYS A 72 18.44 4.93 -4.07
N PHE A 73 17.46 4.43 -3.35
CA PHE A 73 16.23 5.16 -3.08
C PHE A 73 16.53 6.56 -2.51
N GLY A 74 15.83 7.57 -3.04
CA GLY A 74 16.05 8.97 -2.67
C GLY A 74 17.26 9.65 -3.32
N LYS A 75 17.98 8.93 -4.20
CA LYS A 75 19.07 9.49 -5.02
C LYS A 75 18.73 9.25 -6.49
N GLU A 76 17.95 10.18 -7.07
CA GLU A 76 17.41 10.01 -8.44
C GLU A 76 18.49 9.88 -9.52
N ASP A 77 19.68 10.45 -9.30
CA ASP A 77 20.81 10.35 -10.21
C ASP A 77 21.64 9.07 -10.02
N SER A 78 21.19 8.15 -9.14
CA SER A 78 21.89 6.90 -8.89
C SER A 78 21.42 5.80 -9.84
N GLY A 79 22.30 4.83 -10.03
CA GLY A 79 22.05 3.66 -10.84
C GLY A 79 22.49 3.84 -12.30
N LYS A 80 22.66 2.69 -12.98
CA LYS A 80 23.04 2.61 -14.39
C LYS A 80 21.90 1.98 -15.20
N PRO A 81 21.53 2.54 -16.35
CA PRO A 81 20.49 1.96 -17.19
C PRO A 81 20.90 0.57 -17.68
N VAL A 82 20.00 -0.39 -17.50
CA VAL A 82 20.12 -1.75 -18.02
C VAL A 82 18.80 -2.15 -18.66
N GLU A 83 18.88 -2.91 -19.77
CA GLU A 83 17.72 -3.48 -20.43
C GLU A 83 17.54 -4.94 -20.01
N ILE A 84 16.32 -5.28 -19.59
CA ILE A 84 15.95 -6.63 -19.21
C ILE A 84 14.87 -7.11 -20.18
N LYS A 85 15.20 -8.11 -20.97
CA LYS A 85 14.27 -8.66 -21.98
C LYS A 85 13.31 -9.66 -21.35
N ALA A 86 12.05 -9.58 -21.74
CA ALA A 86 11.01 -10.51 -21.40
C ALA A 86 10.52 -11.26 -22.65
N LYS A 87 10.45 -12.60 -22.60
CA LYS A 87 10.00 -13.42 -23.73
C LYS A 87 8.47 -13.37 -23.89
N ASP A 88 7.74 -13.52 -22.77
CA ASP A 88 6.31 -13.73 -22.77
C ASP A 88 5.53 -12.49 -22.28
N GLY A 89 6.18 -11.60 -21.54
CA GLY A 89 5.57 -10.37 -21.03
C GLY A 89 6.15 -9.92 -19.71
N VAL A 90 5.62 -8.83 -19.19
CA VAL A 90 6.01 -8.22 -17.91
C VAL A 90 4.81 -8.14 -16.99
N ILE A 91 4.92 -8.72 -15.80
CA ILE A 91 3.89 -8.62 -14.76
C ILE A 91 4.18 -7.39 -13.90
N LEU A 92 3.26 -6.43 -13.86
CA LEU A 92 3.35 -5.24 -13.03
C LEU A 92 2.76 -5.53 -11.64
N ALA A 93 3.61 -5.70 -10.64
CA ALA A 93 3.23 -6.00 -9.26
C ALA A 93 3.78 -4.95 -8.27
N PHE A 94 3.88 -3.69 -8.70
CA PHE A 94 4.54 -2.60 -7.98
C PHE A 94 3.73 -2.03 -6.81
N GLY A 95 2.50 -2.51 -6.58
CA GLY A 95 1.62 -2.03 -5.51
C GLY A 95 0.85 -0.76 -5.89
N GLY A 96 0.44 0.01 -4.87
CA GLY A 96 -0.32 1.23 -5.05
C GLY A 96 0.56 2.48 -5.08
N PHE A 97 -0.08 3.67 -5.03
CA PHE A 97 0.56 4.97 -5.21
C PHE A 97 0.39 5.91 -4.01
N SER A 98 0.16 5.38 -2.83
CA SER A 98 -0.18 6.22 -1.65
C SER A 98 0.91 7.18 -1.20
N ALA A 99 2.18 6.92 -1.54
CA ALA A 99 3.30 7.81 -1.27
C ALA A 99 3.46 8.93 -2.34
N ASP A 100 2.81 8.82 -3.50
CA ASP A 100 2.82 9.86 -4.53
C ASP A 100 1.76 10.93 -4.21
N VAL A 101 2.14 11.90 -3.38
CA VAL A 101 1.26 13.00 -2.97
C VAL A 101 0.72 13.74 -4.17
N GLY A 102 1.56 14.05 -5.16
CA GLY A 102 1.16 14.79 -6.34
C GLY A 102 0.13 14.03 -7.19
N TYR A 103 0.28 12.72 -7.32
CA TYR A 103 -0.67 11.90 -8.07
C TYR A 103 -2.01 11.77 -7.33
N ARG A 104 -1.98 11.39 -6.05
CA ARG A 104 -3.22 11.21 -5.27
C ARG A 104 -4.01 12.52 -5.09
N THR A 105 -3.32 13.67 -4.91
CA THR A 105 -3.99 14.99 -4.78
C THR A 105 -4.69 15.42 -6.08
N ARG A 106 -4.20 14.98 -7.25
CA ARG A 106 -4.91 15.20 -8.52
C ARG A 106 -6.19 14.37 -8.65
N LEU A 107 -6.22 13.19 -8.05
CA LEU A 107 -7.39 12.33 -8.02
C LEU A 107 -8.42 12.80 -6.99
N ASP A 108 -7.96 13.20 -5.81
CA ASP A 108 -8.78 13.81 -4.77
C ASP A 108 -7.99 14.94 -4.10
N PRO A 109 -8.41 16.21 -4.26
CA PRO A 109 -7.72 17.38 -3.69
C PRO A 109 -7.58 17.37 -2.15
N LYS A 110 -8.32 16.52 -1.44
CA LYS A 110 -8.19 16.34 0.01
C LYS A 110 -6.96 15.55 0.40
N LEU A 111 -6.39 14.77 -0.53
CA LEU A 111 -5.28 13.84 -0.29
C LEU A 111 -3.91 14.53 -0.37
N THR A 112 -3.76 15.60 0.36
CA THR A 112 -2.53 16.40 0.41
C THR A 112 -1.42 15.71 1.21
N GLY A 113 -0.24 16.35 1.30
CA GLY A 113 0.87 15.89 2.13
C GLY A 113 0.59 15.84 3.64
N ASN A 114 -0.50 16.46 4.10
CA ASN A 114 -0.94 16.39 5.50
C ASN A 114 -1.46 14.99 5.87
N LEU A 115 -1.99 14.26 4.90
CA LEU A 115 -2.37 12.85 5.08
C LEU A 115 -1.15 11.97 4.83
N LYS A 116 -0.69 11.31 5.87
CA LYS A 116 0.43 10.38 5.80
C LYS A 116 0.02 9.05 5.19
N THR A 117 0.99 8.21 4.90
CA THR A 117 0.78 6.83 4.44
C THR A 117 1.63 5.87 5.26
N THR A 118 1.11 4.68 5.50
CA THR A 118 1.87 3.58 6.13
C THR A 118 2.59 2.70 5.10
N ASN A 119 2.46 3.01 3.80
CA ASN A 119 3.14 2.28 2.74
C ASN A 119 4.59 2.73 2.59
N GLN A 120 5.37 1.89 1.92
CA GLN A 120 6.75 2.19 1.56
C GLN A 120 6.84 3.49 0.75
N PRO A 121 7.89 4.32 0.94
CA PRO A 121 8.07 5.54 0.17
C PRO A 121 8.11 5.32 -1.34
N GLY A 122 8.51 4.13 -1.80
CA GLY A 122 8.47 3.73 -3.21
C GLY A 122 7.08 3.37 -3.75
N ALA A 123 6.01 3.45 -2.95
CA ALA A 123 4.64 3.24 -3.42
C ALA A 123 4.15 4.48 -4.20
N THR A 124 4.74 4.72 -5.38
CA THR A 124 4.47 5.84 -6.27
C THR A 124 3.73 5.40 -7.53
N ALA A 125 3.13 6.35 -8.24
CA ALA A 125 2.43 6.08 -9.49
C ALA A 125 3.35 6.01 -10.72
N GLU A 126 4.67 5.91 -10.56
CA GLU A 126 5.63 5.97 -11.69
C GLU A 126 5.33 4.91 -12.74
N LEU A 127 5.23 3.64 -12.35
CA LEU A 127 4.92 2.56 -13.29
C LEU A 127 3.47 2.56 -13.78
N MET A 128 2.52 3.10 -13.02
CA MET A 128 1.16 3.36 -13.54
C MET A 128 1.18 4.37 -14.68
N ARG A 129 1.90 5.48 -14.50
CA ARG A 129 2.07 6.51 -15.56
C ARG A 129 2.77 5.92 -16.77
N GLU A 130 3.80 5.12 -16.54
CA GLU A 130 4.53 4.45 -17.62
C GLU A 130 3.65 3.44 -18.37
N ALA A 131 2.87 2.62 -17.67
CA ALA A 131 1.91 1.72 -18.29
C ALA A 131 0.84 2.49 -19.11
N SER A 132 0.32 3.60 -18.57
CA SER A 132 -0.61 4.47 -19.29
C SER A 132 0.03 5.08 -20.56
N ARG A 133 1.30 5.48 -20.48
CA ARG A 133 2.04 6.04 -21.61
C ARG A 133 2.09 5.08 -22.80
N ILE A 134 2.16 3.79 -22.55
CA ILE A 134 2.19 2.75 -23.59
C ILE A 134 0.81 2.21 -23.95
N GLY A 135 -0.28 2.83 -23.46
CA GLY A 135 -1.65 2.52 -23.86
C GLY A 135 -2.42 1.65 -22.87
N ALA A 136 -1.90 1.33 -21.70
CA ALA A 136 -2.68 0.63 -20.68
C ALA A 136 -3.83 1.50 -20.17
N ASN A 137 -5.02 0.91 -20.06
CA ASN A 137 -6.18 1.59 -19.49
C ASN A 137 -6.12 1.53 -17.95
N ILE A 138 -6.22 2.69 -17.30
CA ILE A 138 -6.29 2.81 -15.84
C ILE A 138 -7.74 3.04 -15.48
N ILE A 139 -8.29 2.18 -14.64
CA ILE A 139 -9.65 2.27 -14.13
C ILE A 139 -9.65 2.47 -12.62
N GLN A 140 -10.67 3.16 -12.11
CA GLN A 140 -10.91 3.30 -10.66
C GLN A 140 -9.72 3.85 -9.86
N ALA A 141 -8.87 4.68 -10.47
CA ALA A 141 -7.72 5.27 -9.80
C ALA A 141 -8.13 6.19 -8.62
N ASP A 142 -9.35 6.71 -8.64
CA ASP A 142 -9.97 7.51 -7.59
C ASP A 142 -10.54 6.68 -6.41
N TRP A 143 -10.54 5.35 -6.53
CA TRP A 143 -10.98 4.46 -5.45
C TRP A 143 -9.87 4.26 -4.42
N ILE A 144 -9.63 5.29 -3.65
CA ILE A 144 -8.55 5.32 -2.66
C ILE A 144 -9.09 4.91 -1.29
N GLN A 145 -8.52 3.87 -0.72
CA GLN A 145 -8.89 3.42 0.61
C GLN A 145 -8.03 4.09 1.69
N PHE A 146 -8.68 4.63 2.69
CA PHE A 146 -8.04 5.13 3.89
C PHE A 146 -7.82 4.03 4.93
N LEU A 147 -6.77 4.16 5.71
CA LEU A 147 -6.59 3.43 6.96
C LEU A 147 -7.00 4.37 8.09
N PRO A 148 -8.09 4.07 8.82
CA PRO A 148 -8.64 5.01 9.80
C PRO A 148 -7.76 5.18 11.05
N ASN A 149 -6.88 4.24 11.32
CA ASN A 149 -6.06 4.21 12.54
C ASN A 149 -4.59 4.12 12.17
N THR A 150 -3.79 4.96 12.81
CA THR A 150 -2.33 4.88 12.80
C THR A 150 -1.79 5.47 14.12
N SER A 151 -0.59 5.10 14.52
CA SER A 151 0.07 5.74 15.65
C SER A 151 0.53 7.15 15.27
N PRO A 152 0.20 8.18 16.05
CA PRO A 152 0.67 9.54 15.78
C PRO A 152 2.18 9.69 15.94
N ASP A 153 2.82 8.83 16.72
CA ASP A 153 4.25 8.88 17.02
C ASP A 153 5.11 8.17 15.95
N GLU A 154 4.44 7.47 15.02
CA GLU A 154 5.11 6.76 13.92
C GLU A 154 4.84 7.47 12.60
N GLU A 155 5.83 8.16 12.10
CA GLU A 155 5.77 8.80 10.79
C GLU A 155 5.91 7.75 9.68
N GLY A 156 4.78 7.36 9.10
CA GLY A 156 4.76 6.46 7.95
C GLY A 156 4.60 5.00 8.34
N MET A 157 5.50 4.15 7.87
CA MET A 157 5.43 2.71 8.07
C MET A 157 5.88 2.27 9.45
N GLY A 158 5.14 1.36 10.05
CA GLY A 158 5.58 0.75 11.27
C GLY A 158 4.63 -0.29 11.84
N MET A 159 5.10 -0.97 12.88
CA MET A 159 4.30 -1.89 13.69
C MET A 159 3.12 -1.19 14.35
N GLY A 160 3.21 0.12 14.57
CA GLY A 160 2.18 0.93 15.20
C GLY A 160 0.86 0.91 14.46
N SER A 161 0.87 0.89 13.13
CA SER A 161 -0.37 0.77 12.35
C SER A 161 -1.11 -0.54 12.62
N HIS A 162 -0.39 -1.64 12.84
CA HIS A 162 -1.01 -2.92 13.19
C HIS A 162 -1.56 -2.88 14.63
N PHE A 163 -0.79 -2.40 15.58
CA PHE A 163 -1.22 -2.27 16.97
C PHE A 163 -2.43 -1.33 17.11
N ALA A 164 -2.37 -0.15 16.50
CA ALA A 164 -3.49 0.80 16.51
C ALA A 164 -4.75 0.20 15.86
N SER A 165 -4.59 -0.52 14.74
CA SER A 165 -5.68 -1.21 14.05
C SER A 165 -6.32 -2.32 14.89
N VAL A 166 -5.52 -3.09 15.61
CA VAL A 166 -6.01 -4.19 16.46
C VAL A 166 -6.53 -3.63 17.80
N GLY A 167 -5.73 -2.82 18.48
CA GLY A 167 -6.09 -2.26 19.79
C GLY A 167 -7.25 -1.27 19.68
N GLY A 168 -7.15 -0.31 18.75
CA GLY A 168 -8.12 0.75 18.57
C GLY A 168 -9.47 0.28 18.02
N SER A 169 -9.46 -0.68 17.06
CA SER A 169 -10.70 -1.11 16.39
C SER A 169 -11.37 -2.31 17.06
N LEU A 170 -10.62 -3.18 17.74
CA LEU A 170 -11.20 -4.39 18.34
C LEU A 170 -11.48 -4.28 19.84
N TYR A 171 -10.77 -3.38 20.53
CA TYR A 171 -10.83 -3.30 21.99
C TYR A 171 -10.97 -1.86 22.51
N GLY A 172 -10.81 -0.85 21.66
CA GLY A 172 -10.91 0.56 22.03
C GLY A 172 -12.27 1.17 21.74
N LEU A 173 -12.55 2.29 22.39
CA LEU A 173 -13.66 3.18 22.08
C LEU A 173 -13.09 4.44 21.42
N TRP A 174 -13.69 4.88 20.31
CA TRP A 174 -13.28 6.10 19.63
C TRP A 174 -14.06 7.30 20.18
N ILE A 175 -13.34 8.10 20.94
CA ILE A 175 -13.91 9.22 21.67
C ILE A 175 -13.45 10.53 21.03
N ASN A 176 -14.39 11.40 20.69
CA ASN A 176 -14.09 12.78 20.33
C ASN A 176 -13.58 13.52 21.58
N THR A 177 -12.30 13.91 21.59
CA THR A 177 -11.62 14.52 22.73
C THR A 177 -12.20 15.86 23.16
N LYS A 178 -12.89 16.59 22.25
CA LYS A 178 -13.57 17.85 22.58
C LYS A 178 -14.91 17.65 23.30
N THR A 179 -15.61 16.60 22.95
CA THR A 179 -16.98 16.37 23.47
C THR A 179 -17.04 15.28 24.52
N GLY A 180 -16.01 14.45 24.64
CA GLY A 180 -15.98 13.25 25.48
C GLY A 180 -16.95 12.16 25.03
N LYS A 181 -17.50 12.23 23.82
CA LYS A 181 -18.51 11.31 23.32
C LYS A 181 -17.94 10.39 22.25
N ARG A 182 -18.36 9.12 22.27
CA ARG A 182 -18.16 8.19 21.16
C ARG A 182 -18.81 8.75 19.90
N PHE A 183 -18.13 8.69 18.74
CA PHE A 183 -18.61 9.33 17.52
C PHE A 183 -18.81 8.37 16.34
N THR A 184 -18.41 7.10 16.47
CA THR A 184 -18.57 6.09 15.42
C THR A 184 -18.69 4.69 16.03
N ASP A 185 -19.02 3.72 15.19
CA ASP A 185 -18.87 2.30 15.49
C ASP A 185 -17.49 1.84 14.99
N GLU A 186 -16.63 1.46 15.92
CA GLU A 186 -15.25 1.02 15.66
C GLU A 186 -15.19 -0.28 14.85
N PHE A 187 -16.26 -1.07 14.87
CA PHE A 187 -16.41 -2.31 14.08
C PHE A 187 -16.90 -2.05 12.65
N GLY A 188 -17.23 -0.81 12.31
CA GLY A 188 -17.62 -0.42 10.96
C GLY A 188 -16.53 -0.68 9.93
N ASP A 189 -16.92 -0.67 8.65
CA ASP A 189 -15.95 -0.74 7.56
C ASP A 189 -15.06 0.52 7.52
N ARG A 190 -13.93 0.41 6.82
CA ARG A 190 -12.94 1.50 6.76
C ARG A 190 -13.49 2.80 6.21
N LYS A 191 -14.40 2.73 5.22
CA LYS A 191 -15.00 3.94 4.65
C LYS A 191 -15.89 4.64 5.67
N THR A 192 -16.79 3.91 6.31
CA THR A 192 -17.71 4.43 7.32
C THR A 192 -16.95 5.07 8.48
N THR A 193 -15.95 4.40 9.00
CA THR A 193 -15.14 4.90 10.12
C THR A 193 -14.31 6.12 9.71
N THR A 194 -13.72 6.11 8.52
CA THR A 194 -12.95 7.26 8.02
C THR A 194 -13.83 8.47 7.73
N ASP A 195 -15.00 8.27 7.16
CA ASP A 195 -15.97 9.35 6.94
C ASP A 195 -16.41 9.99 8.28
N ALA A 196 -16.54 9.18 9.33
CA ALA A 196 -16.83 9.69 10.67
C ALA A 196 -15.67 10.51 11.25
N ILE A 197 -14.42 10.08 11.04
CA ILE A 197 -13.22 10.84 11.44
C ILE A 197 -13.19 12.19 10.72
N PHE A 198 -13.40 12.23 9.42
CA PHE A 198 -13.40 13.49 8.66
C PHE A 198 -14.48 14.47 9.12
N LYS A 199 -15.60 14.00 9.65
CA LYS A 199 -16.64 14.86 10.23
C LYS A 199 -16.25 15.51 11.56
N VAL A 200 -15.27 14.94 12.26
CA VAL A 200 -14.79 15.43 13.57
C VAL A 200 -13.40 16.06 13.51
N LEU A 201 -12.90 16.39 12.30
CA LEU A 201 -11.66 17.13 12.16
C LEU A 201 -11.84 18.56 12.69
N ASP A 202 -10.77 19.14 13.21
CA ASP A 202 -10.74 20.57 13.55
C ASP A 202 -10.64 21.44 12.30
N ALA A 203 -10.70 22.76 12.48
CA ALA A 203 -10.58 23.72 11.38
C ALA A 203 -9.22 23.66 10.65
N GLY A 204 -8.19 23.09 11.27
CA GLY A 204 -6.88 22.85 10.68
C GLY A 204 -6.74 21.50 9.99
N GLY A 205 -7.80 20.68 9.95
CA GLY A 205 -7.81 19.36 9.37
C GLY A 205 -7.11 18.28 10.20
N LYS A 206 -6.86 18.55 11.49
CA LYS A 206 -6.30 17.58 12.42
C LYS A 206 -7.42 16.76 13.10
N THR A 207 -7.14 15.50 13.36
CA THR A 207 -8.06 14.68 14.17
C THR A 207 -8.18 15.23 15.58
N ILE A 208 -9.39 15.14 16.13
CA ILE A 208 -9.71 15.52 17.52
C ILE A 208 -10.15 14.30 18.33
N SER A 209 -9.89 13.12 17.80
CA SER A 209 -10.18 11.81 18.40
C SER A 209 -8.88 11.08 18.73
#